data_2175d60b3a90af9f238d30d2915b0771
#
_entry.id   2175d60b3a90af9f238d30d2915b0771
#
_cell.length_a   1.000
_cell.length_b   1.000
_cell.length_c   1.000
_cell.angle_alpha   90.00
_cell.angle_beta   90.00
_cell.angle_gamma   90.00
#
_symmetry.space_group_name_H-M   'P 1'
#
loop_
_entity.id
_entity.type
_entity.pdbx_description
1 polymer ?
#
loop_
_entity_poly.entity_id
_entity_poly.type
_entity_poly.pdbx_seq_one_letter_code
_entity_poly.pdbx_strand_id
1 'polypeptide(L)'
;MTSTDTKVLIVGAGPAGAGTSFYLSKFGIPHIVIDKASFPRDKVCGDACSGKTALVINRANPEWLTEILGQPNDFLPSWGIKFVAPNGKDLDIPFNPNRTPESKAPGFTVPRLDLDDFLFRKMASPYCTIMEQTTIDEIDQHNDGITVIVDTKGNKTRINAVVIVGADGDKGITRKHFMPAGEESPRSYAVGLRAYYEGISGMHPDNFIELHFLPEMLPGYLWIFPLPHGRANVGVGILSEVIRDKKINLREQMLAAIRNNPQIAPRFANATLVDKIQGWGLPLATERRPVSGDRFVLVGDAACLVDPFSGEGIGNALYSGMLAAMAINEALPAADFSAGFLKTHYDDVLYKRLGDEFRISTTLQRLCKYPWLFNFVVNKAYKSKSLRDTISCMFTDMDLREQLSKPSFYFKILFNK
;
A
#
# COMPACT_ATOMS: atom_id res chain seq x y z
N MET A 1 34.41 14.87 -6.85
CA MET A 1 33.29 14.21 -6.14
C MET A 1 33.13 14.93 -4.81
N THR A 2 31.97 15.47 -4.53
CA THR A 2 31.62 16.08 -3.24
C THR A 2 31.30 15.01 -2.22
N SER A 3 31.45 15.31 -0.92
CA SER A 3 31.07 14.39 0.18
C SER A 3 30.12 15.10 1.14
N THR A 4 29.12 14.37 1.64
CA THR A 4 28.21 14.86 2.66
C THR A 4 27.91 13.74 3.67
N ASP A 5 27.71 14.12 4.92
CA ASP A 5 27.42 13.20 6.01
C ASP A 5 26.00 13.40 6.51
N THR A 6 25.34 12.31 6.90
CA THR A 6 24.00 12.35 7.50
C THR A 6 23.84 11.27 8.56
N LYS A 7 22.84 11.38 9.43
CA LYS A 7 22.48 10.28 10.32
C LYS A 7 21.76 9.17 9.56
N VAL A 8 20.81 9.55 8.69
CA VAL A 8 19.96 8.60 7.98
C VAL A 8 19.94 8.96 6.49
N LEU A 9 20.14 7.97 5.62
CA LEU A 9 19.88 8.07 4.19
C LEU A 9 18.58 7.32 3.86
N ILE A 10 17.58 8.00 3.31
CA ILE A 10 16.35 7.38 2.81
C ILE A 10 16.43 7.30 1.29
N VAL A 11 16.23 6.11 0.75
CA VAL A 11 16.26 5.85 -0.68
C VAL A 11 14.84 5.66 -1.19
N GLY A 12 14.31 6.65 -1.90
CA GLY A 12 12.94 6.71 -2.39
C GLY A 12 12.05 7.67 -1.59
N ALA A 13 11.41 8.61 -2.30
CA ALA A 13 10.52 9.63 -1.76
C ALA A 13 9.02 9.31 -1.94
N GLY A 14 8.67 8.03 -2.20
CA GLY A 14 7.29 7.55 -2.19
C GLY A 14 6.71 7.48 -0.77
N PRO A 15 5.49 6.92 -0.60
CA PRO A 15 4.82 6.88 0.71
C PRO A 15 5.66 6.31 1.85
N ALA A 16 6.48 5.27 1.59
CA ALA A 16 7.34 4.67 2.61
C ALA A 16 8.45 5.63 3.07
N GLY A 17 9.14 6.26 2.13
CA GLY A 17 10.18 7.26 2.43
C GLY A 17 9.59 8.51 3.07
N ALA A 18 8.46 9.00 2.58
CA ALA A 18 7.75 10.12 3.18
C ALA A 18 7.35 9.82 4.63
N GLY A 19 6.75 8.65 4.90
CA GLY A 19 6.44 8.20 6.26
C GLY A 19 7.66 8.16 7.16
N THR A 20 8.81 7.67 6.67
CA THR A 20 10.06 7.68 7.43
C THR A 20 10.52 9.11 7.72
N SER A 21 10.56 9.96 6.69
CA SER A 21 11.02 11.37 6.79
C SER A 21 10.17 12.20 7.77
N PHE A 22 8.84 12.03 7.75
CA PHE A 22 7.94 12.73 8.67
C PHE A 22 8.31 12.49 10.13
N TYR A 23 8.52 11.23 10.49
CA TYR A 23 8.81 10.86 11.88
C TYR A 23 10.26 11.16 12.28
N LEU A 24 11.24 11.02 11.37
CA LEU A 24 12.61 11.49 11.63
C LEU A 24 12.63 13.01 11.87
N SER A 25 11.91 13.78 11.05
CA SER A 25 11.76 15.24 11.27
C SER A 25 11.10 15.57 12.59
N LYS A 26 10.07 14.82 12.98
CA LYS A 26 9.38 14.97 14.28
C LYS A 26 10.31 14.69 15.47
N PHE A 27 11.27 13.79 15.31
CA PHE A 27 12.30 13.48 16.31
C PHE A 27 13.53 14.40 16.23
N GLY A 28 13.58 15.33 15.28
CA GLY A 28 14.72 16.24 15.11
C GLY A 28 15.96 15.55 14.53
N ILE A 29 15.81 14.44 13.82
CA ILE A 29 16.91 13.64 13.28
C ILE A 29 17.25 14.10 11.86
N PRO A 30 18.49 14.60 11.62
CA PRO A 30 18.95 14.98 10.29
C PRO A 30 18.98 13.77 9.35
N HIS A 31 18.40 13.93 8.15
CA HIS A 31 18.37 12.88 7.14
C HIS A 31 18.39 13.45 5.72
N ILE A 32 18.86 12.62 4.79
CA ILE A 32 18.82 12.90 3.36
C ILE A 32 17.82 11.93 2.72
N VAL A 33 16.96 12.45 1.85
CA VAL A 33 16.06 11.67 1.01
C VAL A 33 16.54 11.80 -0.43
N ILE A 34 16.76 10.67 -1.11
CA ILE A 34 17.07 10.67 -2.55
C ILE A 34 15.94 9.99 -3.32
N ASP A 35 15.59 10.52 -4.49
CA ASP A 35 14.68 9.86 -5.43
C ASP A 35 15.17 10.05 -6.87
N LYS A 36 15.04 8.98 -7.68
CA LYS A 36 15.41 9.02 -9.10
C LYS A 36 14.48 9.87 -9.96
N ALA A 37 13.27 10.13 -9.48
CA ALA A 37 12.29 10.97 -10.18
C ALA A 37 12.39 12.43 -9.76
N SER A 38 11.66 13.28 -10.48
CA SER A 38 11.30 14.63 -10.07
C SER A 38 9.80 14.64 -9.77
N PHE A 39 9.40 15.33 -8.71
CA PHE A 39 8.01 15.45 -8.32
C PHE A 39 7.36 16.71 -8.90
N PRO A 40 6.06 16.66 -9.28
CA PRO A 40 5.14 15.52 -9.18
C PRO A 40 5.45 14.40 -10.17
N ARG A 41 5.26 13.13 -9.76
CA ARG A 41 5.41 11.97 -10.62
C ARG A 41 4.28 10.95 -10.40
N ASP A 42 3.86 10.30 -11.48
CA ASP A 42 2.87 9.20 -11.38
C ASP A 42 3.51 7.87 -10.96
N LYS A 43 2.71 7.01 -10.35
CA LYS A 43 3.03 5.61 -10.08
C LYS A 43 1.78 4.75 -10.28
N VAL A 44 1.90 3.65 -11.02
CA VAL A 44 0.80 2.70 -11.23
C VAL A 44 0.28 2.18 -9.88
N CYS A 45 -1.01 2.41 -9.61
CA CYS A 45 -1.68 2.08 -8.35
C CYS A 45 -3.20 2.05 -8.56
N GLY A 46 -3.96 1.49 -7.60
CA GLY A 46 -5.41 1.62 -7.52
C GLY A 46 -5.91 2.96 -6.95
N ASP A 47 -5.00 3.79 -6.39
CA ASP A 47 -5.30 5.13 -5.89
C ASP A 47 -6.25 5.21 -4.67
N ALA A 48 -6.54 4.07 -4.03
CA ALA A 48 -7.32 4.05 -2.80
C ALA A 48 -6.39 4.16 -1.57
N CYS A 49 -6.75 5.07 -0.67
CA CYS A 49 -6.08 5.32 0.60
C CYS A 49 -6.98 4.87 1.75
N SER A 50 -6.52 3.85 2.46
CA SER A 50 -7.23 3.25 3.59
C SER A 50 -7.18 4.12 4.87
N GLY A 51 -7.92 3.71 5.88
CA GLY A 51 -7.87 4.30 7.22
C GLY A 51 -6.46 4.26 7.84
N LYS A 52 -5.61 3.28 7.46
CA LYS A 52 -4.21 3.22 7.89
C LYS A 52 -3.39 4.39 7.32
N THR A 53 -3.61 4.74 6.05
CA THR A 53 -3.01 5.93 5.43
C THR A 53 -3.40 7.19 6.19
N ALA A 54 -4.70 7.40 6.42
CA ALA A 54 -5.21 8.54 7.17
C ALA A 54 -4.66 8.58 8.60
N LEU A 55 -4.56 7.44 9.28
CA LEU A 55 -4.03 7.32 10.63
C LEU A 55 -2.57 7.78 10.73
N VAL A 56 -1.70 7.30 9.82
CA VAL A 56 -0.27 7.66 9.86
C VAL A 56 -0.06 9.13 9.55
N ILE A 57 -0.77 9.67 8.57
CA ILE A 57 -0.73 11.11 8.24
C ILE A 57 -1.22 11.94 9.44
N ASN A 58 -2.35 11.57 10.04
CA ASN A 58 -2.89 12.28 11.21
C ASN A 58 -1.95 12.24 12.42
N ARG A 59 -1.27 11.13 12.65
CA ARG A 59 -0.27 11.00 13.73
C ARG A 59 1.00 11.80 13.46
N ALA A 60 1.39 11.93 12.20
CA ALA A 60 2.52 12.78 11.81
C ALA A 60 2.17 14.27 12.06
N ASN A 61 1.09 14.73 11.48
CA ASN A 61 0.50 16.06 11.71
C ASN A 61 -1.02 16.04 11.44
N PRO A 62 -1.88 16.32 12.46
CA PRO A 62 -3.34 16.34 12.28
C PRO A 62 -3.86 17.36 11.25
N GLU A 63 -3.12 18.46 11.05
CA GLU A 63 -3.49 19.48 10.07
C GLU A 63 -3.42 18.95 8.63
N TRP A 64 -2.48 18.03 8.34
CA TRP A 64 -2.34 17.44 7.00
C TRP A 64 -3.55 16.58 6.62
N LEU A 65 -4.08 15.80 7.56
CA LEU A 65 -5.31 15.06 7.31
C LEU A 65 -6.52 15.99 7.16
N THR A 66 -6.56 17.08 7.94
CA THR A 66 -7.62 18.09 7.81
C THR A 66 -7.54 18.79 6.46
N GLU A 67 -6.34 19.09 5.96
CA GLU A 67 -6.10 19.66 4.63
C GLU A 67 -6.60 18.71 3.52
N ILE A 68 -6.23 17.41 3.59
CA ILE A 68 -6.71 16.39 2.64
C ILE A 68 -8.24 16.32 2.62
N LEU A 69 -8.86 16.17 3.78
CA LEU A 69 -10.32 16.01 3.88
C LEU A 69 -11.09 17.32 3.59
N GLY A 70 -10.41 18.47 3.67
CA GLY A 70 -10.95 19.78 3.30
C GLY A 70 -10.91 20.05 1.79
N GLN A 71 -10.29 19.20 0.99
CA GLN A 71 -10.16 19.35 -0.47
C GLN A 71 -10.85 18.19 -1.23
N PRO A 72 -12.17 18.00 -1.12
CA PRO A 72 -12.87 16.85 -1.69
C PRO A 72 -12.85 16.80 -3.22
N ASN A 73 -12.48 17.88 -3.87
CA ASN A 73 -12.30 17.94 -5.33
C ASN A 73 -10.96 17.33 -5.77
N ASP A 74 -9.98 17.22 -4.87
CA ASP A 74 -8.65 16.67 -5.16
C ASP A 74 -8.47 15.31 -4.47
N PHE A 75 -9.03 15.18 -3.25
CA PHE A 75 -9.00 13.96 -2.44
C PHE A 75 -10.44 13.52 -2.16
N LEU A 76 -10.94 12.57 -2.95
CA LEU A 76 -12.34 12.17 -2.89
C LEU A 76 -12.60 11.30 -1.65
N PRO A 77 -13.41 11.73 -0.67
CA PRO A 77 -13.73 10.93 0.50
C PRO A 77 -14.44 9.63 0.13
N SER A 78 -13.97 8.50 0.66
CA SER A 78 -14.59 7.18 0.47
C SER A 78 -15.14 6.66 1.79
N TRP A 79 -16.42 6.21 1.76
CA TRP A 79 -17.16 5.86 2.97
C TRP A 79 -17.42 4.35 3.11
N GLY A 80 -16.97 3.56 2.17
CA GLY A 80 -17.20 2.12 2.22
C GLY A 80 -16.59 1.36 1.07
N ILE A 81 -16.90 0.07 1.06
CA ILE A 81 -16.48 -0.85 0.03
C ILE A 81 -17.68 -1.64 -0.48
N LYS A 82 -17.77 -1.82 -1.78
CA LYS A 82 -18.70 -2.72 -2.46
C LYS A 82 -17.96 -3.98 -2.89
N PHE A 83 -18.39 -5.12 -2.37
CA PHE A 83 -17.94 -6.42 -2.86
C PHE A 83 -18.94 -6.98 -3.85
N VAL A 84 -18.47 -7.42 -5.01
CA VAL A 84 -19.28 -8.17 -5.97
C VAL A 84 -18.75 -9.59 -6.04
N ALA A 85 -19.56 -10.54 -5.59
CA ALA A 85 -19.20 -11.95 -5.52
C ALA A 85 -19.20 -12.62 -6.92
N PRO A 86 -18.57 -13.79 -7.09
CA PRO A 86 -18.52 -14.52 -8.36
C PRO A 86 -19.91 -14.84 -8.96
N ASN A 87 -20.96 -14.93 -8.16
CA ASN A 87 -22.34 -15.13 -8.60
C ASN A 87 -23.09 -13.82 -8.93
N GLY A 88 -22.40 -12.69 -8.94
CA GLY A 88 -22.95 -11.37 -9.23
C GLY A 88 -23.69 -10.70 -8.08
N LYS A 89 -23.79 -11.31 -6.90
CA LYS A 89 -24.37 -10.62 -5.73
C LYS A 89 -23.40 -9.59 -5.20
N ASP A 90 -23.88 -8.39 -5.00
CA ASP A 90 -23.14 -7.31 -4.38
C ASP A 90 -23.45 -7.17 -2.88
N LEU A 91 -22.51 -6.60 -2.16
CA LEU A 91 -22.58 -6.35 -0.73
C LEU A 91 -21.90 -5.02 -0.44
N ASP A 92 -22.70 -4.03 -0.07
CA ASP A 92 -22.20 -2.74 0.40
C ASP A 92 -21.85 -2.79 1.88
N ILE A 93 -20.63 -2.39 2.20
CA ILE A 93 -20.10 -2.36 3.57
C ILE A 93 -19.61 -0.95 3.86
N PRO A 94 -20.40 -0.14 4.58
CA PRO A 94 -19.97 1.17 5.02
C PRO A 94 -18.86 1.04 6.06
N PHE A 95 -17.82 1.87 5.95
CA PHE A 95 -16.74 1.92 6.93
C PHE A 95 -17.18 2.51 8.27
N ASN A 96 -18.16 3.40 8.26
CA ASN A 96 -18.79 3.93 9.47
C ASN A 96 -20.31 3.84 9.32
N PRO A 97 -20.95 2.76 9.81
CA PRO A 97 -22.40 2.60 9.72
C PRO A 97 -23.20 3.59 10.58
N ASN A 98 -22.54 4.25 11.55
CA ASN A 98 -23.13 5.27 12.42
C ASN A 98 -22.66 6.69 12.05
N ARG A 99 -22.38 6.94 10.78
CA ARG A 99 -21.91 8.22 10.27
C ARG A 99 -22.91 9.34 10.60
N THR A 100 -22.37 10.46 11.10
CA THR A 100 -23.07 11.73 11.26
C THR A 100 -22.53 12.75 10.24
N PRO A 101 -23.18 13.92 10.07
CA PRO A 101 -22.66 14.97 9.20
C PRO A 101 -21.25 15.45 9.57
N GLU A 102 -20.88 15.35 10.83
CA GLU A 102 -19.56 15.75 11.38
C GLU A 102 -18.51 14.65 11.26
N SER A 103 -18.89 13.45 10.86
CA SER A 103 -17.96 12.32 10.72
C SER A 103 -16.94 12.62 9.62
N LYS A 104 -15.66 12.33 9.92
CA LYS A 104 -14.59 12.33 8.91
C LYS A 104 -14.59 11.03 8.15
N ALA A 105 -14.32 11.09 6.84
CA ALA A 105 -14.19 9.89 6.03
C ALA A 105 -13.01 9.05 6.50
N PRO A 106 -13.19 7.73 6.68
CA PRO A 106 -12.10 6.85 7.13
C PRO A 106 -10.99 6.68 6.10
N GLY A 107 -11.32 6.85 4.81
CA GLY A 107 -10.40 6.74 3.69
C GLY A 107 -10.76 7.72 2.58
N PHE A 108 -9.94 7.76 1.55
CA PHE A 108 -10.16 8.62 0.37
C PHE A 108 -9.52 7.98 -0.86
N THR A 109 -9.90 8.45 -2.04
CA THR A 109 -9.25 8.10 -3.30
C THR A 109 -8.63 9.33 -3.92
N VAL A 110 -7.43 9.16 -4.49
CA VAL A 110 -6.65 10.25 -5.07
C VAL A 110 -5.63 9.68 -6.05
N PRO A 111 -5.43 10.27 -7.25
CA PRO A 111 -4.35 9.85 -8.13
C PRO A 111 -2.98 9.89 -7.42
N ARG A 112 -2.15 8.88 -7.66
CA ARG A 112 -0.80 8.83 -7.08
C ARG A 112 0.08 10.01 -7.44
N LEU A 113 -0.19 10.65 -8.58
CA LEU A 113 0.46 11.90 -8.97
C LEU A 113 0.28 12.95 -7.87
N ASP A 114 -0.95 13.14 -7.41
CA ASP A 114 -1.33 14.18 -6.44
C ASP A 114 -0.98 13.76 -5.01
N LEU A 115 -1.22 12.49 -4.65
CA LEU A 115 -0.86 11.97 -3.32
C LEU A 115 0.64 12.04 -3.08
N ASP A 116 1.44 11.53 -4.02
CA ASP A 116 2.88 11.45 -3.82
C ASP A 116 3.50 12.86 -3.80
N ASP A 117 2.99 13.80 -4.59
CA ASP A 117 3.40 15.20 -4.54
C ASP A 117 3.02 15.88 -3.23
N PHE A 118 1.80 15.62 -2.73
CA PHE A 118 1.38 16.10 -1.41
C PHE A 118 2.33 15.60 -0.32
N LEU A 119 2.58 14.29 -0.26
CA LEU A 119 3.49 13.71 0.74
C LEU A 119 4.92 14.24 0.57
N PHE A 120 5.40 14.37 -0.66
CA PHE A 120 6.71 14.89 -0.97
C PHE A 120 6.90 16.32 -0.43
N ARG A 121 5.95 17.21 -0.68
CA ARG A 121 6.01 18.59 -0.17
C ARG A 121 5.99 18.65 1.37
N LYS A 122 5.27 17.72 2.04
CA LYS A 122 5.22 17.65 3.50
C LYS A 122 6.51 17.15 4.15
N MET A 123 7.47 16.59 3.38
CA MET A 123 8.80 16.24 3.92
C MET A 123 9.69 17.45 4.19
N ALA A 124 9.36 18.63 3.63
CA ALA A 124 10.14 19.84 3.84
C ALA A 124 10.24 20.17 5.33
N SER A 125 11.46 20.14 5.87
CA SER A 125 11.77 20.45 7.26
C SER A 125 13.23 20.86 7.43
N PRO A 126 13.60 21.50 8.54
CA PRO A 126 15.00 21.82 8.84
C PRO A 126 15.92 20.59 8.96
N TYR A 127 15.34 19.40 9.14
CA TYR A 127 16.05 18.14 9.34
C TYR A 127 16.14 17.28 8.06
N CYS A 128 15.47 17.69 6.96
CA CYS A 128 15.37 16.91 5.73
C CYS A 128 16.05 17.65 4.58
N THR A 129 17.04 17.00 3.96
CA THR A 129 17.57 17.41 2.67
C THR A 129 17.05 16.47 1.60
N ILE A 130 16.43 17.00 0.53
CA ILE A 130 15.87 16.19 -0.56
C ILE A 130 16.72 16.36 -1.81
N MET A 131 17.08 15.24 -2.44
CA MET A 131 17.83 15.19 -3.69
C MET A 131 17.00 14.42 -4.73
N GLU A 132 16.32 15.15 -5.60
CA GLU A 132 15.60 14.60 -6.74
C GLU A 132 16.54 14.22 -7.90
N GLN A 133 16.03 13.42 -8.84
CA GLN A 133 16.77 12.97 -10.04
C GLN A 133 18.14 12.36 -9.68
N THR A 134 18.13 11.61 -8.55
CA THR A 134 19.34 11.06 -7.95
C THR A 134 19.23 9.54 -7.90
N THR A 135 20.17 8.86 -8.54
CA THR A 135 20.29 7.41 -8.58
C THR A 135 21.47 6.94 -7.77
N ILE A 136 21.41 5.71 -7.29
CA ILE A 136 22.55 5.07 -6.60
C ILE A 136 23.39 4.33 -7.64
N ASP A 137 24.70 4.59 -7.61
CA ASP A 137 25.70 3.84 -8.37
C ASP A 137 26.30 2.70 -7.53
N GLU A 138 26.60 2.97 -6.25
CA GLU A 138 27.32 2.03 -5.39
C GLU A 138 26.84 2.17 -3.94
N ILE A 139 26.76 1.05 -3.21
CA ILE A 139 26.52 0.99 -1.79
C ILE A 139 27.65 0.18 -1.16
N ASP A 140 28.34 0.74 -0.18
CA ASP A 140 29.40 0.10 0.57
C ASP A 140 29.12 0.17 2.06
N GLN A 141 29.07 -0.99 2.72
CA GLN A 141 28.70 -1.11 4.13
C GLN A 141 29.95 -1.37 4.98
N HIS A 142 30.09 -0.57 6.04
CA HIS A 142 31.21 -0.62 6.97
C HIS A 142 30.73 -0.91 8.39
N ASN A 143 31.68 -1.20 9.29
CA ASN A 143 31.34 -1.44 10.70
C ASN A 143 30.73 -0.20 11.40
N ASP A 144 31.09 1.00 10.96
CA ASP A 144 30.70 2.29 11.56
C ASP A 144 29.70 3.09 10.75
N GLY A 145 29.34 2.65 9.52
CA GLY A 145 28.40 3.35 8.67
C GLY A 145 28.16 2.68 7.31
N ILE A 146 27.51 3.44 6.45
CA ILE A 146 27.27 3.08 5.06
C ILE A 146 27.70 4.26 4.18
N THR A 147 28.49 3.98 3.15
CA THR A 147 28.86 4.93 2.11
C THR A 147 28.05 4.62 0.85
N VAL A 148 27.38 5.62 0.31
CA VAL A 148 26.63 5.51 -0.94
C VAL A 148 27.17 6.51 -1.95
N ILE A 149 27.52 6.05 -3.15
CA ILE A 149 27.84 6.91 -4.28
C ILE A 149 26.55 7.13 -5.07
N VAL A 150 26.16 8.39 -5.20
CA VAL A 150 24.96 8.78 -5.94
C VAL A 150 25.32 9.65 -7.13
N ASP A 151 24.51 9.56 -8.19
CA ASP A 151 24.59 10.40 -9.37
C ASP A 151 23.34 11.28 -9.45
N THR A 152 23.54 12.59 -9.42
CA THR A 152 22.51 13.60 -9.65
C THR A 152 22.81 14.31 -10.97
N LYS A 153 22.15 13.89 -12.05
CA LYS A 153 22.34 14.48 -13.39
C LYS A 153 23.80 14.52 -13.87
N GLY A 154 24.54 13.45 -13.65
CA GLY A 154 25.96 13.34 -14.03
C GLY A 154 26.95 13.87 -12.98
N ASN A 155 26.45 14.40 -11.86
CA ASN A 155 27.28 14.87 -10.76
C ASN A 155 27.32 13.83 -9.63
N LYS A 156 28.48 13.22 -9.42
CA LYS A 156 28.66 12.20 -8.39
C LYS A 156 28.92 12.83 -7.02
N THR A 157 28.17 12.37 -6.04
CA THR A 157 28.30 12.74 -4.62
C THR A 157 28.46 11.48 -3.76
N ARG A 158 29.35 11.53 -2.80
CA ARG A 158 29.48 10.53 -1.75
C ARG A 158 28.61 10.93 -0.56
N ILE A 159 27.70 10.05 -0.13
CA ILE A 159 26.90 10.22 1.08
C ILE A 159 27.35 9.19 2.11
N ASN A 160 27.82 9.65 3.26
CA ASN A 160 28.10 8.77 4.39
C ASN A 160 26.94 8.86 5.37
N ALA A 161 26.35 7.70 5.70
CA ALA A 161 25.21 7.61 6.61
C ALA A 161 25.49 6.61 7.73
N VAL A 162 24.90 6.83 8.90
CA VAL A 162 24.96 5.85 10.00
C VAL A 162 24.07 4.66 9.71
N VAL A 163 22.91 4.91 9.06
CA VAL A 163 21.93 3.89 8.69
C VAL A 163 21.25 4.28 7.39
N ILE A 164 20.88 3.29 6.57
CA ILE A 164 20.11 3.46 5.34
C ILE A 164 18.70 2.89 5.48
N VAL A 165 17.71 3.59 4.92
CA VAL A 165 16.33 3.13 4.81
C VAL A 165 15.99 2.92 3.34
N GLY A 166 15.75 1.66 2.95
CA GLY A 166 15.34 1.30 1.60
C GLY A 166 13.82 1.46 1.44
N ALA A 167 13.42 2.51 0.74
CA ALA A 167 12.03 2.88 0.42
C ALA A 167 11.80 2.97 -1.11
N ASP A 168 12.68 2.35 -1.90
CA ASP A 168 12.78 2.46 -3.35
C ASP A 168 11.86 1.48 -4.12
N GLY A 169 10.94 0.83 -3.39
CA GLY A 169 9.87 0.03 -3.95
C GLY A 169 10.29 -1.37 -4.39
N ASP A 170 9.40 -2.06 -5.09
CA ASP A 170 9.54 -3.47 -5.49
C ASP A 170 10.84 -3.77 -6.24
N LYS A 171 11.23 -2.90 -7.19
CA LYS A 171 12.43 -3.08 -8.04
C LYS A 171 13.62 -2.27 -7.55
N GLY A 172 13.60 -1.84 -6.30
CA GLY A 172 14.62 -1.00 -5.70
C GLY A 172 16.00 -1.67 -5.64
N ILE A 173 17.04 -0.85 -5.65
CA ILE A 173 18.42 -1.31 -5.55
C ILE A 173 18.76 -1.72 -4.12
N THR A 174 18.16 -1.07 -3.11
CA THR A 174 18.46 -1.33 -1.70
C THR A 174 18.08 -2.76 -1.31
N ARG A 175 16.88 -3.21 -1.70
CA ARG A 175 16.48 -4.59 -1.45
C ARG A 175 17.39 -5.59 -2.12
N LYS A 176 17.76 -5.37 -3.38
CA LYS A 176 18.65 -6.27 -4.12
C LYS A 176 20.02 -6.34 -3.50
N HIS A 177 20.51 -5.24 -2.94
CA HIS A 177 21.80 -5.16 -2.29
C HIS A 177 21.83 -5.86 -0.93
N PHE A 178 20.88 -5.50 -0.05
CA PHE A 178 20.88 -5.99 1.34
C PHE A 178 20.21 -7.34 1.52
N MET A 179 19.29 -7.71 0.65
CA MET A 179 18.51 -8.95 0.72
C MET A 179 18.55 -9.68 -0.64
N PRO A 180 19.72 -10.12 -1.10
CA PRO A 180 19.90 -10.71 -2.43
C PRO A 180 19.30 -12.13 -2.54
N ALA A 181 18.25 -12.43 -1.81
CA ALA A 181 17.54 -13.70 -1.93
C ALA A 181 16.81 -13.76 -3.28
N GLY A 182 16.77 -14.98 -3.86
CA GLY A 182 16.28 -15.31 -5.20
C GLY A 182 14.97 -14.67 -5.64
N GLU A 183 14.56 -14.95 -6.87
CA GLU A 183 13.33 -14.44 -7.45
C GLU A 183 12.13 -14.63 -6.51
N GLU A 184 11.28 -13.59 -6.41
CA GLU A 184 10.04 -13.68 -5.64
C GLU A 184 9.24 -14.90 -6.06
N SER A 185 8.80 -15.68 -5.09
CA SER A 185 7.91 -16.78 -5.38
C SER A 185 6.68 -16.24 -6.12
N PRO A 186 6.28 -16.83 -7.27
CA PRO A 186 5.07 -16.41 -7.97
C PRO A 186 3.80 -16.47 -7.11
N ARG A 187 3.84 -17.15 -5.97
CA ARG A 187 2.78 -17.20 -4.96
C ARG A 187 2.76 -15.98 -4.04
N SER A 188 3.90 -15.32 -3.91
CA SER A 188 4.08 -14.11 -3.09
C SER A 188 4.15 -12.85 -3.94
N TYR A 189 3.76 -12.92 -5.20
CA TYR A 189 3.84 -11.82 -6.14
C TYR A 189 2.57 -11.73 -6.99
N ALA A 190 1.98 -10.55 -7.07
CA ALA A 190 0.86 -10.28 -7.94
C ALA A 190 1.23 -9.26 -9.01
N VAL A 191 0.48 -9.26 -10.10
CA VAL A 191 0.56 -8.24 -11.15
C VAL A 191 -0.77 -7.51 -11.19
N GLY A 192 -0.71 -6.17 -11.15
CA GLY A 192 -1.84 -5.29 -11.37
C GLY A 192 -1.74 -4.55 -12.68
N LEU A 193 -2.86 -4.36 -13.35
CA LEU A 193 -3.05 -3.41 -14.45
C LEU A 193 -4.05 -2.36 -14.03
N ARG A 194 -3.80 -1.10 -14.39
CA ARG A 194 -4.76 0.00 -14.16
C ARG A 194 -4.90 0.88 -15.39
N ALA A 195 -6.06 1.50 -15.49
CA ALA A 195 -6.37 2.54 -16.46
C ALA A 195 -7.32 3.57 -15.81
N TYR A 196 -7.27 4.81 -16.26
CA TYR A 196 -8.23 5.83 -15.89
C TYR A 196 -9.35 5.90 -16.91
N TYR A 197 -10.58 6.02 -16.41
CA TYR A 197 -11.78 6.20 -17.22
C TYR A 197 -12.57 7.41 -16.72
N GLU A 198 -13.29 8.04 -17.65
CA GLU A 198 -14.31 9.05 -17.38
C GLU A 198 -15.67 8.55 -17.86
N GLY A 199 -16.77 9.03 -17.24
CA GLY A 199 -18.12 8.72 -17.69
C GLY A 199 -18.64 7.34 -17.31
N ILE A 200 -18.04 6.64 -16.35
CA ILE A 200 -18.58 5.38 -15.80
C ILE A 200 -19.83 5.69 -15.01
N SER A 201 -20.95 5.00 -15.32
CA SER A 201 -22.23 5.17 -14.62
C SER A 201 -22.37 4.24 -13.41
N GLY A 202 -23.34 4.53 -12.53
CA GLY A 202 -23.69 3.66 -11.40
C GLY A 202 -22.63 3.60 -10.29
N MET A 203 -21.86 4.66 -10.11
CA MET A 203 -20.99 4.81 -8.95
C MET A 203 -21.80 4.95 -7.66
N HIS A 204 -21.29 4.44 -6.55
CA HIS A 204 -21.96 4.58 -5.27
C HIS A 204 -21.98 6.05 -4.81
N PRO A 205 -23.13 6.59 -4.32
CA PRO A 205 -23.25 8.00 -3.94
C PRO A 205 -22.29 8.43 -2.82
N ASP A 206 -21.87 7.50 -1.96
CA ASP A 206 -20.90 7.71 -0.90
C ASP A 206 -19.46 7.31 -1.33
N ASN A 207 -19.16 7.27 -2.63
CA ASN A 207 -17.85 6.99 -3.20
C ASN A 207 -17.23 5.68 -2.67
N PHE A 208 -18.03 4.60 -2.58
CA PHE A 208 -17.48 3.30 -2.20
C PHE A 208 -16.47 2.82 -3.25
N ILE A 209 -15.37 2.28 -2.80
CA ILE A 209 -14.46 1.53 -3.66
C ILE A 209 -15.08 0.16 -3.99
N GLU A 210 -14.98 -0.28 -5.24
CA GLU A 210 -15.63 -1.51 -5.68
C GLU A 210 -14.62 -2.59 -6.03
N LEU A 211 -14.83 -3.81 -5.50
CA LEU A 211 -14.07 -5.00 -5.78
C LEU A 211 -14.96 -6.07 -6.39
N HIS A 212 -14.72 -6.42 -7.65
CA HIS A 212 -15.46 -7.42 -8.40
C HIS A 212 -14.64 -8.71 -8.50
N PHE A 213 -15.07 -9.76 -7.80
CA PHE A 213 -14.44 -11.07 -7.81
C PHE A 213 -15.00 -11.92 -8.94
N LEU A 214 -14.39 -11.84 -10.10
CA LEU A 214 -14.81 -12.55 -11.29
C LEU A 214 -14.25 -13.98 -11.30
N PRO A 215 -15.05 -15.02 -11.62
CA PRO A 215 -14.62 -16.42 -11.56
C PRO A 215 -13.32 -16.72 -12.29
N GLU A 216 -13.13 -16.11 -13.45
CA GLU A 216 -11.95 -16.27 -14.30
C GLU A 216 -10.67 -15.63 -13.74
N MET A 217 -10.82 -14.68 -12.82
CA MET A 217 -9.71 -13.90 -12.22
C MET A 217 -9.34 -14.35 -10.79
N LEU A 218 -10.10 -15.26 -10.19
CA LEU A 218 -9.84 -15.70 -8.83
C LEU A 218 -8.47 -16.38 -8.68
N PRO A 219 -7.76 -16.08 -7.58
CA PRO A 219 -8.11 -15.30 -6.36
C PRO A 219 -7.93 -13.79 -6.45
N GLY A 220 -7.74 -13.23 -7.64
CA GLY A 220 -7.68 -11.79 -7.88
C GLY A 220 -9.07 -11.16 -8.06
N TYR A 221 -9.09 -9.88 -8.40
CA TYR A 221 -10.31 -9.10 -8.61
C TYR A 221 -10.11 -7.99 -9.65
N LEU A 222 -11.24 -7.50 -10.18
CA LEU A 222 -11.31 -6.23 -10.89
C LEU A 222 -11.77 -5.17 -9.90
N TRP A 223 -11.16 -3.99 -9.93
CA TRP A 223 -11.59 -2.86 -9.13
C TRP A 223 -12.13 -1.71 -9.99
N ILE A 224 -13.06 -0.96 -9.41
CA ILE A 224 -13.56 0.32 -9.94
C ILE A 224 -13.55 1.29 -8.76
N PHE A 225 -12.58 2.18 -8.71
CA PHE A 225 -12.43 3.14 -7.63
C PHE A 225 -12.78 4.54 -8.12
N PRO A 226 -13.82 5.18 -7.57
CA PRO A 226 -14.15 6.54 -7.93
C PRO A 226 -12.98 7.48 -7.61
N LEU A 227 -12.74 8.43 -8.48
CA LEU A 227 -11.74 9.48 -8.35
C LEU A 227 -12.38 10.86 -8.48
N PRO A 228 -11.69 11.93 -8.06
CA PRO A 228 -12.15 13.30 -8.30
C PRO A 228 -12.48 13.56 -9.77
N HIS A 229 -13.31 14.57 -10.01
CA HIS A 229 -13.71 15.06 -11.33
C HIS A 229 -14.44 14.04 -12.22
N GLY A 230 -15.23 13.13 -11.62
CA GLY A 230 -16.00 12.13 -12.37
C GLY A 230 -15.16 11.04 -13.05
N ARG A 231 -13.88 10.94 -12.67
CA ARG A 231 -12.98 9.88 -13.13
C ARG A 231 -13.10 8.63 -12.26
N ALA A 232 -12.53 7.54 -12.74
CA ALA A 232 -12.34 6.33 -11.97
C ALA A 232 -11.01 5.67 -12.33
N ASN A 233 -10.36 5.07 -11.32
CA ASN A 233 -9.29 4.13 -11.52
C ASN A 233 -9.91 2.73 -11.67
N VAL A 234 -9.71 2.11 -12.81
CA VAL A 234 -10.20 0.76 -13.12
C VAL A 234 -9.03 -0.15 -13.37
N GLY A 235 -9.04 -1.32 -12.76
CA GLY A 235 -7.95 -2.24 -12.98
C GLY A 235 -8.24 -3.65 -12.53
N VAL A 236 -7.24 -4.50 -12.68
CA VAL A 236 -7.27 -5.91 -12.30
C VAL A 236 -5.97 -6.28 -11.59
N GLY A 237 -6.07 -7.13 -10.57
CA GLY A 237 -4.93 -7.68 -9.86
C GLY A 237 -5.05 -9.19 -9.72
N ILE A 238 -3.98 -9.92 -10.04
CA ILE A 238 -3.97 -11.38 -9.96
C ILE A 238 -2.58 -11.90 -9.59
N LEU A 239 -2.52 -13.05 -8.93
CA LEU A 239 -1.26 -13.71 -8.59
C LEU A 239 -0.48 -14.13 -9.85
N SER A 240 0.83 -13.89 -9.84
CA SER A 240 1.73 -14.29 -10.91
C SER A 240 1.72 -15.79 -11.18
N GLU A 241 1.55 -16.62 -10.14
CA GLU A 241 1.33 -18.07 -10.27
C GLU A 241 0.13 -18.38 -11.19
N VAL A 242 -1.00 -17.70 -10.98
CA VAL A 242 -2.23 -17.93 -11.76
C VAL A 242 -2.06 -17.45 -13.20
N ILE A 243 -1.40 -16.31 -13.41
CA ILE A 243 -1.10 -15.81 -14.77
C ILE A 243 -0.27 -16.84 -15.54
N ARG A 244 0.79 -17.34 -14.91
CA ARG A 244 1.70 -18.32 -15.51
C ARG A 244 1.00 -19.64 -15.80
N ASP A 245 0.29 -20.21 -14.81
CA ASP A 245 -0.28 -21.55 -14.90
C ASP A 245 -1.47 -21.62 -15.86
N LYS A 246 -2.27 -20.54 -15.92
CA LYS A 246 -3.41 -20.44 -16.85
C LYS A 246 -3.06 -19.70 -18.16
N LYS A 247 -1.83 -19.23 -18.34
CA LYS A 247 -1.35 -18.44 -19.51
C LYS A 247 -2.26 -17.23 -19.81
N ILE A 248 -2.65 -16.50 -18.77
CA ILE A 248 -3.59 -15.37 -18.85
C ILE A 248 -2.93 -14.17 -19.51
N ASN A 249 -3.57 -13.61 -20.55
CA ASN A 249 -3.33 -12.24 -20.98
C ASN A 249 -4.18 -11.31 -20.11
N LEU A 250 -3.55 -10.70 -19.09
CA LEU A 250 -4.27 -9.91 -18.09
C LEU A 250 -4.97 -8.68 -18.70
N ARG A 251 -4.38 -8.06 -19.73
CA ARG A 251 -4.97 -6.93 -20.44
C ARG A 251 -6.26 -7.35 -21.17
N GLU A 252 -6.23 -8.46 -21.88
CA GLU A 252 -7.42 -8.97 -22.55
C GLU A 252 -8.52 -9.40 -21.58
N GLN A 253 -8.14 -9.98 -20.44
CA GLN A 253 -9.09 -10.32 -19.38
C GLN A 253 -9.78 -9.06 -18.81
N MET A 254 -9.02 -8.00 -18.52
CA MET A 254 -9.58 -6.73 -18.07
C MET A 254 -10.55 -6.14 -19.10
N LEU A 255 -10.13 -6.06 -20.36
CA LEU A 255 -10.97 -5.52 -21.43
C LEU A 255 -12.19 -6.40 -21.72
N ALA A 256 -12.06 -7.73 -21.64
CA ALA A 256 -13.18 -8.66 -21.78
C ALA A 256 -14.20 -8.49 -20.65
N ALA A 257 -13.77 -8.31 -19.41
CA ALA A 257 -14.66 -8.03 -18.29
C ALA A 257 -15.42 -6.72 -18.49
N ILE A 258 -14.74 -5.65 -18.94
CA ILE A 258 -15.36 -4.35 -19.22
C ILE A 258 -16.40 -4.46 -20.35
N ARG A 259 -16.12 -5.24 -21.42
CA ARG A 259 -17.02 -5.34 -22.58
C ARG A 259 -18.19 -6.31 -22.41
N ASN A 260 -17.97 -7.42 -21.69
CA ASN A 260 -18.86 -8.58 -21.74
C ASN A 260 -19.54 -8.92 -20.41
N ASN A 261 -19.00 -8.45 -19.26
CA ASN A 261 -19.62 -8.78 -17.98
C ASN A 261 -20.97 -8.03 -17.85
N PRO A 262 -22.09 -8.74 -17.60
CA PRO A 262 -23.42 -8.14 -17.62
C PRO A 262 -23.65 -7.05 -16.57
N GLN A 263 -22.88 -7.01 -15.50
CA GLN A 263 -22.98 -5.98 -14.46
C GLN A 263 -22.04 -4.81 -14.71
N ILE A 264 -20.91 -5.04 -15.41
CA ILE A 264 -19.89 -4.04 -15.67
C ILE A 264 -20.14 -3.34 -17.02
N ALA A 265 -20.36 -4.09 -18.08
CA ALA A 265 -20.45 -3.56 -19.44
C ALA A 265 -21.47 -2.42 -19.62
N PRO A 266 -22.69 -2.47 -19.06
CA PRO A 266 -23.64 -1.36 -19.18
C PRO A 266 -23.14 -0.06 -18.56
N ARG A 267 -22.32 -0.15 -17.52
CA ARG A 267 -21.74 1.01 -16.81
C ARG A 267 -20.69 1.73 -17.65
N PHE A 268 -20.04 1.01 -18.56
CA PHE A 268 -18.99 1.52 -19.45
C PHE A 268 -19.50 1.94 -20.82
N ALA A 269 -20.82 1.89 -21.09
CA ALA A 269 -21.39 2.18 -22.41
C ALA A 269 -20.99 3.57 -22.95
N ASN A 270 -20.86 4.57 -22.07
CA ASN A 270 -20.44 5.93 -22.40
C ASN A 270 -19.08 6.29 -21.79
N ALA A 271 -18.38 5.32 -21.23
CA ALA A 271 -17.09 5.59 -20.59
C ALA A 271 -15.96 5.72 -21.61
N THR A 272 -15.07 6.66 -21.36
CA THR A 272 -13.89 6.92 -22.19
C THR A 272 -12.63 6.59 -21.43
N LEU A 273 -11.72 5.86 -22.07
CA LEU A 273 -10.37 5.62 -21.55
C LEU A 273 -9.57 6.93 -21.65
N VAL A 274 -9.08 7.42 -20.51
CA VAL A 274 -8.36 8.70 -20.44
C VAL A 274 -6.86 8.52 -20.67
N ASP A 275 -6.31 7.38 -20.22
CA ASP A 275 -4.88 7.10 -20.29
C ASP A 275 -4.64 5.64 -20.73
N LYS A 276 -3.39 5.32 -21.07
CA LYS A 276 -2.99 3.95 -21.43
C LYS A 276 -3.11 2.99 -20.23
N ILE A 277 -3.41 1.72 -20.52
CA ILE A 277 -3.36 0.67 -19.52
C ILE A 277 -1.90 0.43 -19.13
N GLN A 278 -1.60 0.53 -17.84
CA GLN A 278 -0.26 0.39 -17.28
C GLN A 278 -0.23 -0.74 -16.26
N GLY A 279 0.91 -1.42 -16.14
CA GLY A 279 1.09 -2.55 -15.23
C GLY A 279 2.17 -2.34 -14.19
N TRP A 280 2.00 -2.96 -13.02
CA TRP A 280 3.00 -2.96 -11.95
C TRP A 280 2.97 -4.27 -11.17
N GLY A 281 4.13 -4.63 -10.60
CA GLY A 281 4.28 -5.76 -9.70
C GLY A 281 3.93 -5.39 -8.25
N LEU A 282 3.39 -6.34 -7.51
CA LEU A 282 2.96 -6.20 -6.12
C LEU A 282 3.63 -7.30 -5.29
N PRO A 283 4.68 -6.97 -4.51
CA PRO A 283 5.32 -7.93 -3.61
C PRO A 283 4.49 -8.12 -2.35
N LEU A 284 3.86 -9.29 -2.23
CA LEU A 284 2.86 -9.60 -1.20
C LEU A 284 3.50 -10.08 0.10
N ALA A 285 2.93 -9.66 1.22
CA ALA A 285 3.31 -10.07 2.57
C ALA A 285 2.73 -11.46 2.95
N THR A 286 2.98 -12.48 2.13
CA THR A 286 2.45 -13.84 2.33
C THR A 286 3.26 -14.66 3.33
N GLU A 287 4.46 -14.21 3.67
CA GLU A 287 5.39 -14.85 4.60
C GLU A 287 6.19 -13.81 5.37
N ARG A 288 6.62 -14.19 6.57
CA ARG A 288 7.52 -13.34 7.36
C ARG A 288 8.93 -13.44 6.81
N ARG A 289 9.56 -12.29 6.55
CA ARG A 289 10.95 -12.16 6.07
C ARG A 289 11.72 -11.21 6.96
N PRO A 290 13.05 -11.34 7.09
CA PRO A 290 13.85 -10.24 7.61
C PRO A 290 13.64 -8.99 6.74
N VAL A 291 13.48 -7.84 7.38
CA VAL A 291 13.34 -6.55 6.70
C VAL A 291 14.33 -5.53 7.22
N SER A 292 15.26 -5.97 8.06
CA SER A 292 16.40 -5.19 8.54
C SER A 292 17.65 -6.06 8.69
N GLY A 293 18.79 -5.43 8.86
CA GLY A 293 20.08 -6.03 9.14
C GLY A 293 21.05 -4.98 9.66
N ASP A 294 22.34 -5.26 9.64
CA ASP A 294 23.32 -4.31 10.11
C ASP A 294 23.22 -2.99 9.33
N ARG A 295 22.87 -1.90 10.04
CA ARG A 295 22.77 -0.52 9.52
C ARG A 295 21.77 -0.31 8.35
N PHE A 296 20.82 -1.22 8.15
CA PHE A 296 19.77 -0.98 7.16
C PHE A 296 18.40 -1.43 7.64
N VAL A 297 17.37 -0.77 7.11
CA VAL A 297 15.95 -1.15 7.22
C VAL A 297 15.28 -1.02 5.86
N LEU A 298 14.41 -1.98 5.51
CA LEU A 298 13.57 -1.92 4.32
C LEU A 298 12.13 -1.59 4.73
N VAL A 299 11.43 -0.77 3.93
CA VAL A 299 10.05 -0.32 4.21
C VAL A 299 9.17 -0.41 2.96
N GLY A 300 7.86 -0.54 3.14
CA GLY A 300 6.90 -0.59 2.04
C GLY A 300 7.11 -1.77 1.08
N ASP A 301 7.02 -1.50 -0.23
CA ASP A 301 7.19 -2.52 -1.26
C ASP A 301 8.62 -3.10 -1.28
N ALA A 302 9.64 -2.33 -0.87
CA ALA A 302 11.00 -2.84 -0.73
C ALA A 302 11.11 -3.92 0.35
N ALA A 303 10.23 -3.89 1.35
CA ALA A 303 10.09 -4.89 2.40
C ALA A 303 9.01 -5.95 2.11
N CYS A 304 8.38 -5.96 0.93
CA CYS A 304 7.28 -6.86 0.54
C CYS A 304 6.07 -6.79 1.47
N LEU A 305 5.59 -5.58 1.78
CA LEU A 305 4.52 -5.36 2.74
C LEU A 305 3.15 -5.06 2.12
N VAL A 306 2.95 -5.42 0.84
CA VAL A 306 1.61 -5.31 0.21
C VAL A 306 0.70 -6.39 0.80
N ASP A 307 -0.50 -5.99 1.22
CA ASP A 307 -1.50 -6.92 1.78
C ASP A 307 -1.93 -7.95 0.73
N PRO A 308 -1.88 -9.26 1.05
CA PRO A 308 -2.14 -10.32 0.08
C PRO A 308 -3.57 -10.38 -0.47
N PHE A 309 -4.56 -9.91 0.28
CA PHE A 309 -5.96 -9.98 -0.11
C PHE A 309 -6.47 -8.69 -0.74
N SER A 310 -6.26 -7.57 -0.05
CA SER A 310 -6.77 -6.26 -0.48
C SER A 310 -5.87 -5.54 -1.47
N GLY A 311 -4.58 -5.89 -1.56
CA GLY A 311 -3.59 -5.13 -2.31
C GLY A 311 -3.18 -3.81 -1.64
N GLU A 312 -3.56 -3.58 -0.38
CA GLU A 312 -3.20 -2.38 0.38
C GLU A 312 -1.69 -2.27 0.54
N GLY A 313 -1.12 -1.25 -0.08
CA GLY A 313 0.33 -0.97 -0.05
C GLY A 313 0.67 0.39 0.52
N ILE A 314 -0.15 1.42 0.25
CA ILE A 314 0.14 2.81 0.63
C ILE A 314 0.18 2.98 2.16
N GLY A 315 -0.85 2.50 2.85
CA GLY A 315 -0.92 2.57 4.31
C GLY A 315 0.16 1.74 4.98
N ASN A 316 0.45 0.53 4.46
CA ASN A 316 1.55 -0.30 4.96
C ASN A 316 2.91 0.35 4.73
N ALA A 317 3.09 1.04 3.60
CA ALA A 317 4.31 1.78 3.29
C ALA A 317 4.55 2.93 4.28
N LEU A 318 3.56 3.79 4.46
CA LEU A 318 3.62 4.88 5.45
C LEU A 318 3.85 4.34 6.87
N TYR A 319 3.13 3.28 7.25
CA TYR A 319 3.20 2.70 8.59
C TYR A 319 4.55 2.07 8.89
N SER A 320 5.10 1.30 7.95
CA SER A 320 6.44 0.72 8.10
C SER A 320 7.52 1.79 8.15
N GLY A 321 7.39 2.88 7.36
CA GLY A 321 8.27 4.04 7.44
C GLY A 321 8.23 4.73 8.81
N MET A 322 7.04 4.89 9.40
CA MET A 322 6.89 5.37 10.77
C MET A 322 7.63 4.48 11.78
N LEU A 323 7.44 3.16 11.70
CA LEU A 323 8.10 2.22 12.61
C LEU A 323 9.62 2.22 12.44
N ALA A 324 10.11 2.32 11.20
CA ALA A 324 11.54 2.43 10.91
C ALA A 324 12.15 3.68 11.57
N ALA A 325 11.48 4.83 11.46
CA ALA A 325 11.93 6.06 12.10
C ALA A 325 11.93 5.94 13.64
N MET A 326 10.94 5.26 14.24
CA MET A 326 10.92 4.99 15.68
C MET A 326 12.09 4.11 16.11
N ALA A 327 12.37 3.02 15.40
CA ALA A 327 13.50 2.14 15.69
C ALA A 327 14.84 2.87 15.56
N ILE A 328 15.00 3.72 14.55
CA ILE A 328 16.20 4.55 14.35
C ILE A 328 16.35 5.57 15.49
N ASN A 329 15.25 6.18 15.96
CA ASN A 329 15.26 7.10 17.09
C ASN A 329 15.73 6.42 18.41
N GLU A 330 15.45 5.14 18.58
CA GLU A 330 15.95 4.35 19.72
C GLU A 330 17.40 3.89 19.52
N ALA A 331 17.81 3.59 18.28
CA ALA A 331 19.16 3.13 17.93
C ALA A 331 20.22 4.24 18.07
N LEU A 332 19.88 5.49 17.77
CA LEU A 332 20.83 6.62 17.80
C LEU A 332 21.45 6.86 19.17
N PRO A 333 20.69 7.01 20.28
CA PRO A 333 21.26 7.19 21.59
C PRO A 333 21.98 5.94 22.12
N ALA A 334 21.55 4.74 21.70
CA ALA A 334 22.20 3.48 22.02
C ALA A 334 23.50 3.27 21.23
N ALA A 335 23.72 4.03 20.16
CA ALA A 335 24.78 3.84 19.16
C ALA A 335 24.84 2.40 18.62
N ASP A 336 23.69 1.68 18.62
CA ASP A 336 23.58 0.29 18.19
C ASP A 336 22.65 0.16 16.95
N PHE A 337 23.27 -0.12 15.81
CA PHE A 337 22.62 -0.36 14.54
C PHE A 337 22.84 -1.79 14.03
N SER A 338 23.16 -2.70 14.96
CA SER A 338 23.35 -4.11 14.63
C SER A 338 22.05 -4.76 14.14
N ALA A 339 22.20 -5.83 13.36
CA ALA A 339 21.08 -6.65 12.91
C ALA A 339 20.22 -7.14 14.10
N GLY A 340 20.83 -7.45 15.25
CA GLY A 340 20.11 -7.87 16.46
C GLY A 340 19.23 -6.77 17.04
N PHE A 341 19.75 -5.54 17.14
CA PHE A 341 19.01 -4.39 17.63
C PHE A 341 17.85 -4.04 16.68
N LEU A 342 18.14 -3.88 15.40
CA LEU A 342 17.13 -3.51 14.40
C LEU A 342 16.06 -4.59 14.22
N LYS A 343 16.43 -5.86 14.30
CA LYS A 343 15.46 -6.96 14.33
C LYS A 343 14.46 -6.80 15.48
N THR A 344 14.97 -6.54 16.69
CA THR A 344 14.11 -6.43 17.88
C THR A 344 13.20 -5.19 17.84
N HIS A 345 13.76 -4.03 17.43
CA HIS A 345 13.07 -2.74 17.51
C HIS A 345 12.29 -2.40 16.24
N TYR A 346 12.57 -3.07 15.12
CA TYR A 346 11.84 -2.87 13.87
C TYR A 346 11.12 -4.14 13.39
N ASP A 347 11.83 -5.24 13.03
CA ASP A 347 11.19 -6.43 12.45
C ASP A 347 10.13 -7.03 13.38
N ASP A 348 10.48 -7.28 14.64
CA ASP A 348 9.57 -7.91 15.60
C ASP A 348 8.38 -6.99 15.92
N VAL A 349 8.60 -5.67 15.99
CA VAL A 349 7.53 -4.67 16.16
C VAL A 349 6.61 -4.62 14.94
N LEU A 350 7.18 -4.59 13.73
CA LEU A 350 6.43 -4.59 12.48
C LEU A 350 5.51 -5.81 12.39
N TYR A 351 6.07 -7.01 12.58
CA TYR A 351 5.30 -8.24 12.47
C TYR A 351 4.36 -8.49 13.66
N LYS A 352 4.63 -7.93 14.82
CA LYS A 352 3.67 -7.89 15.93
C LYS A 352 2.44 -7.05 15.59
N ARG A 353 2.62 -5.97 14.81
CA ARG A 353 1.53 -5.05 14.43
C ARG A 353 0.77 -5.50 13.18
N LEU A 354 1.47 -5.99 12.16
CA LEU A 354 0.88 -6.30 10.86
C LEU A 354 0.80 -7.80 10.55
N GLY A 355 1.54 -8.65 11.28
CA GLY A 355 1.69 -10.07 10.94
C GLY A 355 0.39 -10.86 11.00
N ASP A 356 -0.50 -10.58 11.98
CA ASP A 356 -1.79 -11.23 12.06
C ASP A 356 -2.72 -10.80 10.92
N GLU A 357 -2.70 -9.52 10.55
CA GLU A 357 -3.40 -9.01 9.37
C GLU A 357 -2.94 -9.74 8.10
N PHE A 358 -1.64 -9.82 7.85
CA PHE A 358 -1.09 -10.51 6.68
C PHE A 358 -1.43 -12.00 6.65
N ARG A 359 -1.44 -12.66 7.81
CA ARG A 359 -1.82 -14.08 7.91
C ARG A 359 -3.29 -14.30 7.56
N ILE A 360 -4.18 -13.43 8.06
CA ILE A 360 -5.61 -13.46 7.74
C ILE A 360 -5.81 -13.20 6.25
N SER A 361 -5.20 -12.13 5.71
CA SER A 361 -5.27 -11.77 4.30
C SER A 361 -4.76 -12.89 3.39
N THR A 362 -3.66 -13.54 3.75
CA THR A 362 -3.13 -14.70 3.01
C THR A 362 -4.14 -15.87 3.02
N THR A 363 -4.79 -16.10 4.16
CA THR A 363 -5.82 -17.15 4.28
C THR A 363 -7.03 -16.82 3.41
N LEU A 364 -7.52 -15.58 3.48
CA LEU A 364 -8.65 -15.12 2.65
C LEU A 364 -8.33 -15.21 1.15
N GLN A 365 -7.14 -14.78 0.73
CA GLN A 365 -6.70 -14.92 -0.65
C GLN A 365 -6.74 -16.39 -1.12
N ARG A 366 -6.28 -17.33 -0.28
CA ARG A 366 -6.34 -18.78 -0.61
C ARG A 366 -7.76 -19.29 -0.68
N LEU A 367 -8.65 -18.86 0.21
CA LEU A 367 -10.06 -19.25 0.21
C LEU A 367 -10.83 -18.68 -0.98
N CYS A 368 -10.45 -17.50 -1.47
CA CYS A 368 -11.05 -16.91 -2.68
C CYS A 368 -10.78 -17.71 -3.97
N LYS A 369 -9.88 -18.69 -3.97
CA LYS A 369 -9.75 -19.64 -5.07
C LYS A 369 -11.01 -20.51 -5.29
N TYR A 370 -11.90 -20.58 -4.30
CA TYR A 370 -13.11 -21.39 -4.31
C TYR A 370 -14.36 -20.50 -4.42
N PRO A 371 -14.94 -20.31 -5.63
CA PRO A 371 -16.08 -19.42 -5.86
C PRO A 371 -17.29 -19.74 -4.97
N TRP A 372 -17.57 -21.01 -4.73
CA TRP A 372 -18.69 -21.44 -3.89
C TRP A 372 -18.56 -20.96 -2.43
N LEU A 373 -17.35 -20.99 -1.89
CA LEU A 373 -17.08 -20.53 -0.53
C LEU A 373 -17.22 -19.02 -0.42
N PHE A 374 -16.70 -18.29 -1.40
CA PHE A 374 -16.85 -16.83 -1.45
C PHE A 374 -18.33 -16.44 -1.53
N ASN A 375 -19.08 -17.06 -2.43
CA ASN A 375 -20.53 -16.86 -2.56
C ASN A 375 -21.28 -17.16 -1.24
N PHE A 376 -20.88 -18.22 -0.52
CA PHE A 376 -21.44 -18.57 0.78
C PHE A 376 -21.19 -17.47 1.82
N VAL A 377 -19.96 -16.96 1.92
CA VAL A 377 -19.60 -15.88 2.86
C VAL A 377 -20.39 -14.61 2.57
N VAL A 378 -20.46 -14.20 1.29
CA VAL A 378 -21.24 -13.01 0.88
C VAL A 378 -22.73 -13.20 1.16
N ASN A 379 -23.30 -14.37 0.87
CA ASN A 379 -24.70 -14.68 1.19
C ASN A 379 -25.00 -14.61 2.70
N LYS A 380 -24.06 -15.06 3.54
CA LYS A 380 -24.19 -14.93 5.00
C LYS A 380 -24.04 -13.49 5.47
N ALA A 381 -23.08 -12.76 4.96
CA ALA A 381 -22.87 -11.35 5.28
C ALA A 381 -24.07 -10.48 4.90
N TYR A 382 -24.77 -10.84 3.82
CA TYR A 382 -26.02 -10.17 3.45
C TYR A 382 -27.09 -10.26 4.55
N LYS A 383 -27.13 -11.37 5.27
CA LYS A 383 -28.12 -11.63 6.35
C LYS A 383 -27.62 -11.24 7.75
N SER A 384 -26.32 -11.12 7.96
CA SER A 384 -25.70 -10.91 9.28
C SER A 384 -25.02 -9.54 9.39
N LYS A 385 -25.61 -8.64 10.19
CA LYS A 385 -25.00 -7.34 10.50
C LYS A 385 -23.63 -7.52 11.16
N SER A 386 -23.52 -8.44 12.14
CA SER A 386 -22.25 -8.72 12.83
C SER A 386 -21.13 -9.13 11.88
N LEU A 387 -21.45 -9.91 10.83
CA LEU A 387 -20.46 -10.29 9.83
C LEU A 387 -20.05 -9.10 8.92
N ARG A 388 -21.00 -8.24 8.55
CA ARG A 388 -20.70 -7.00 7.82
C ARG A 388 -19.81 -6.07 8.63
N ASP A 389 -20.16 -5.85 9.90
CA ASP A 389 -19.37 -5.00 10.81
C ASP A 389 -17.93 -5.53 10.93
N THR A 390 -17.78 -6.84 10.98
CA THR A 390 -16.46 -7.49 10.99
C THR A 390 -15.67 -7.28 9.71
N ILE A 391 -16.31 -7.45 8.55
CA ILE A 391 -15.64 -7.21 7.26
C ILE A 391 -15.26 -5.72 7.16
N SER A 392 -16.12 -4.81 7.65
CA SER A 392 -15.82 -3.38 7.72
C SER A 392 -14.53 -3.10 8.52
N CYS A 393 -14.37 -3.73 9.69
CA CYS A 393 -13.19 -3.56 10.52
C CYS A 393 -11.87 -3.96 9.81
N MET A 394 -11.91 -4.88 8.86
CA MET A 394 -10.72 -5.25 8.07
C MET A 394 -10.14 -4.07 7.26
N PHE A 395 -10.96 -3.07 6.98
CA PHE A 395 -10.56 -1.91 6.16
C PHE A 395 -10.37 -0.62 6.96
N THR A 396 -10.86 -0.56 8.19
CA THR A 396 -10.95 0.71 8.94
C THR A 396 -10.14 0.75 10.22
N ASP A 397 -10.01 -0.34 10.96
CA ASP A 397 -9.48 -0.28 12.32
C ASP A 397 -8.40 -1.34 12.56
N MET A 398 -7.21 -0.88 12.95
CA MET A 398 -6.08 -1.77 13.27
C MET A 398 -6.28 -2.51 14.60
N ASP A 399 -6.95 -1.90 15.59
CA ASP A 399 -7.07 -2.47 16.93
C ASP A 399 -8.19 -3.53 17.00
N LEU A 400 -9.27 -3.38 16.19
CA LEU A 400 -10.34 -4.37 16.09
C LEU A 400 -9.94 -5.64 15.31
N ARG A 401 -8.88 -5.58 14.52
CA ARG A 401 -8.35 -6.74 13.77
C ARG A 401 -7.80 -7.85 14.68
N GLU A 402 -7.38 -7.55 15.90
CA GLU A 402 -7.01 -8.59 16.88
C GLU A 402 -8.14 -9.58 17.16
N GLN A 403 -9.40 -9.18 17.02
CA GLN A 403 -10.54 -10.07 17.20
C GLN A 403 -10.68 -11.10 16.06
N LEU A 404 -10.19 -10.75 14.86
CA LEU A 404 -10.22 -11.63 13.68
C LEU A 404 -9.20 -12.79 13.79
N SER A 405 -8.18 -12.66 14.62
CA SER A 405 -7.17 -13.71 14.83
C SER A 405 -7.68 -14.88 15.67
N LYS A 406 -8.83 -14.73 16.35
CA LYS A 406 -9.37 -15.75 17.25
C LYS A 406 -10.16 -16.82 16.49
N PRO A 407 -9.85 -18.13 16.64
CA PRO A 407 -10.63 -19.21 16.01
C PRO A 407 -12.13 -19.15 16.30
N SER A 408 -12.51 -18.67 17.50
CA SER A 408 -13.91 -18.46 17.91
C SER A 408 -14.67 -17.50 16.98
N PHE A 409 -13.97 -16.61 16.28
CA PHE A 409 -14.54 -15.70 15.31
C PHE A 409 -15.03 -16.45 14.06
N TYR A 410 -14.22 -17.35 13.52
CA TYR A 410 -14.61 -18.18 12.36
C TYR A 410 -15.73 -19.15 12.71
N PHE A 411 -15.76 -19.67 13.93
CA PHE A 411 -16.89 -20.45 14.45
C PHE A 411 -18.18 -19.62 14.51
N LYS A 412 -18.13 -18.37 14.94
CA LYS A 412 -19.30 -17.47 14.93
C LYS A 412 -19.81 -17.20 13.51
N ILE A 413 -18.91 -17.01 12.54
CA ILE A 413 -19.29 -16.85 11.12
C ILE A 413 -19.99 -18.09 10.58
N LEU A 414 -19.52 -19.28 10.92
CA LEU A 414 -20.05 -20.54 10.39
C LEU A 414 -21.35 -20.96 11.06
N PHE A 415 -21.51 -20.72 12.36
CA PHE A 415 -22.56 -21.34 13.20
C PHE A 415 -23.58 -20.37 13.80
N ASN A 416 -23.36 -19.04 13.82
CA ASN A 416 -24.42 -18.11 14.23
C ASN A 416 -25.40 -17.86 13.08
N LYS A 417 -26.69 -18.10 13.39
CA LYS A 417 -27.85 -17.84 12.51
C LYS A 417 -28.11 -16.33 12.35
#